data_4c64bd1554593e7ad6b7f1fd4d255d37
#
_entry.id   4c64bd1554593e7ad6b7f1fd4d255d37
#
_cell.length_a   1.000
_cell.length_b   1.000
_cell.length_c   1.000
_cell.angle_alpha   90.00
_cell.angle_beta   90.00
_cell.angle_gamma   90.00
#
_symmetry.space_group_name_H-M   'P 1'
#
loop_
_entity.id
_entity.type
_entity.pdbx_description
1 polymer ?
#
loop_
_entity_poly.entity_id
_entity_poly.type
_entity_poly.pdbx_seq_one_letter_code
_entity_poly.pdbx_strand_id
1 'polypeptide(L)'
;MRKLWIGAAMAALLVTGCQAGTFHGADGTKNQAVVRESGAGDTAASGNYVNSADAADQVSRSSRPIVITSEPAVSMTNTDDMVTVTGSQVNIRSSATTASQSLGTVSQGETLKRTGKGDSWSRVVYNGKEAYISNRYITAKAAGQGNSPAADQQSGETIQNSSPGNQASSEPVTFNTSWKYAEFSKISSGSATLYRSTAAAKKNHVICVNAGHGTKGGSSVKTQCHPDGSAKVTGGTTGAGATSAVAVSSGMTFADGTPESQVTLAMAKKLKEKLLVAGYDVLMIRENDDVQLDNIARTVMANNMADCHIALHWDSTEKDKGAFYMSVPNVASYRSMEPVASNWQKHNALGESLVAGLKNAGVKIFSSGAMEMDLTQTSFSTIPSIDIELGDKKSDHSDAVLNQLADGLLD
;
A
#
# COMPACT_ATOMS: atom_id res chain seq x y z
N MET A 1 43.37 1.54 -30.29
CA MET A 1 43.83 1.20 -28.93
C MET A 1 43.93 2.47 -28.12
N ARG A 2 42.91 2.84 -27.35
CA ARG A 2 42.93 3.78 -26.24
C ARG A 2 41.84 3.39 -25.27
N LYS A 3 42.23 2.86 -24.14
CA LYS A 3 41.36 2.54 -23.02
C LYS A 3 41.07 3.83 -22.24
N LEU A 4 39.80 4.23 -22.14
CA LEU A 4 39.38 5.25 -21.19
C LEU A 4 38.87 4.54 -19.93
N TRP A 5 39.49 4.89 -18.83
CA TRP A 5 39.02 4.55 -17.47
C TRP A 5 38.00 5.60 -17.08
N ILE A 6 36.83 5.17 -16.65
CA ILE A 6 35.84 6.01 -15.97
C ILE A 6 35.93 5.67 -14.48
N GLY A 7 36.44 6.61 -13.72
CA GLY A 7 36.54 6.49 -12.26
C GLY A 7 35.17 6.73 -11.59
N ALA A 8 34.80 5.83 -10.71
CA ALA A 8 33.69 5.99 -9.79
C ALA A 8 34.11 6.93 -8.66
N ALA A 9 33.43 8.06 -8.52
CA ALA A 9 33.55 8.94 -7.36
C ALA A 9 32.63 8.41 -6.24
N MET A 10 33.21 7.67 -5.29
CA MET A 10 32.58 7.44 -3.99
C MET A 10 32.87 8.62 -3.10
N ALA A 11 31.85 9.28 -2.63
CA ALA A 11 31.95 10.25 -1.53
C ALA A 11 32.08 9.46 -0.21
N ALA A 12 33.27 9.47 0.36
CA ALA A 12 33.53 8.95 1.69
C ALA A 12 33.19 10.04 2.72
N LEU A 13 32.18 9.79 3.56
CA LEU A 13 31.99 10.56 4.80
C LEU A 13 32.89 9.95 5.88
N LEU A 14 33.86 10.76 6.31
CA LEU A 14 34.70 10.52 7.48
C LEU A 14 33.87 10.66 8.77
N VAL A 15 33.73 9.58 9.51
CA VAL A 15 33.29 9.61 10.91
C VAL A 15 34.54 9.64 11.79
N THR A 16 34.79 10.77 12.43
CA THR A 16 35.79 10.95 13.49
C THR A 16 35.33 10.24 14.75
N GLY A 17 36.20 9.42 15.31
CA GLY A 17 35.98 8.62 16.49
C GLY A 17 35.86 9.43 17.79
N CYS A 18 35.18 8.84 18.74
CA CYS A 18 35.37 9.11 20.17
C CYS A 18 35.64 7.82 20.93
N GLN A 19 36.58 7.95 21.85
CA GLN A 19 37.35 6.95 22.54
C GLN A 19 36.55 6.04 23.50
N ALA A 20 37.11 4.88 23.69
CA ALA A 20 36.76 3.87 24.68
C ALA A 20 36.93 4.38 26.09
N GLY A 21 35.94 4.16 26.95
CA GLY A 21 36.02 4.19 28.39
C GLY A 21 35.89 2.78 28.93
N THR A 22 36.99 2.27 29.44
CA THR A 22 37.07 1.00 30.19
C THR A 22 36.45 1.20 31.59
N PHE A 23 35.54 0.30 31.96
CA PHE A 23 35.20 0.10 33.39
C PHE A 23 35.39 -1.38 33.75
N HIS A 24 36.19 -1.58 34.80
CA HIS A 24 36.52 -2.85 35.44
C HIS A 24 35.33 -3.44 36.21
N GLY A 25 35.31 -4.78 36.27
CA GLY A 25 34.33 -5.57 36.94
C GLY A 25 34.45 -5.67 38.46
N ALA A 26 33.44 -6.29 39.04
CA ALA A 26 33.47 -7.06 40.31
C ALA A 26 32.28 -8.00 40.30
N ASP A 27 32.50 -9.23 40.15
CA ASP A 27 32.48 -10.39 41.04
C ASP A 27 31.14 -10.66 41.78
N GLY A 28 30.62 -11.86 41.44
CA GLY A 28 30.19 -12.93 42.34
C GLY A 28 28.85 -12.82 43.04
N THR A 29 27.90 -13.68 42.68
CA THR A 29 27.50 -14.81 43.51
C THR A 29 26.39 -15.65 42.90
N LYS A 30 26.59 -16.94 42.93
CA LYS A 30 25.63 -18.01 42.66
C LYS A 30 24.46 -18.01 43.64
N ASN A 31 23.25 -18.33 43.21
CA ASN A 31 22.41 -19.23 44.02
C ASN A 31 21.43 -20.01 43.14
N GLN A 32 21.28 -21.24 43.57
CA GLN A 32 20.66 -22.39 42.93
C GLN A 32 19.12 -22.39 43.05
N ALA A 33 18.57 -23.22 42.18
CA ALA A 33 17.20 -23.68 42.05
C ALA A 33 16.52 -24.11 43.36
N VAL A 34 15.19 -23.93 43.40
CA VAL A 34 14.28 -24.89 44.05
C VAL A 34 13.04 -25.09 43.17
N VAL A 35 12.92 -26.31 42.70
CA VAL A 35 11.69 -26.91 42.16
C VAL A 35 10.73 -27.24 43.32
N ARG A 36 9.44 -26.95 43.16
CA ARG A 36 8.38 -27.75 43.82
C ARG A 36 7.12 -27.78 42.96
N GLU A 37 6.82 -28.97 42.53
CA GLU A 37 5.49 -29.46 42.08
C GLU A 37 4.51 -29.55 43.23
N SER A 38 3.27 -29.56 42.86
CA SER A 38 2.04 -30.26 43.33
C SER A 38 0.87 -29.26 43.38
N GLY A 39 -0.33 -29.56 42.97
CA GLY A 39 -1.04 -30.75 42.59
C GLY A 39 -2.53 -30.38 42.52
N ALA A 40 -3.24 -31.13 41.77
CA ALA A 40 -4.65 -31.22 41.42
C ALA A 40 -5.72 -30.73 42.42
N GLY A 41 -6.91 -30.38 41.86
CA GLY A 41 -8.19 -30.34 42.58
C GLY A 41 -9.33 -29.77 41.76
N ASP A 42 -10.10 -30.66 41.16
CA ASP A 42 -11.45 -30.49 40.60
C ASP A 42 -12.40 -29.75 41.55
N THR A 43 -13.37 -29.01 41.02
CA THR A 43 -14.80 -29.41 41.07
C THR A 43 -15.68 -28.35 40.40
N ALA A 44 -16.65 -28.85 39.66
CA ALA A 44 -17.77 -28.16 39.06
C ALA A 44 -18.88 -27.81 40.09
N ALA A 45 -19.63 -26.71 39.83
CA ALA A 45 -21.05 -26.62 40.15
C ALA A 45 -21.72 -25.47 39.40
N SER A 46 -22.52 -25.76 38.51
CA SER A 46 -23.90 -25.49 38.13
C SER A 46 -24.75 -24.67 39.14
N GLY A 47 -25.49 -23.70 38.63
CA GLY A 47 -26.52 -22.98 39.40
C GLY A 47 -27.32 -21.96 38.60
N ASN A 48 -28.49 -22.33 38.18
CA ASN A 48 -29.56 -21.70 37.43
C ASN A 48 -30.14 -20.38 37.96
N TYR A 49 -30.69 -19.61 37.01
CA TYR A 49 -31.97 -18.84 36.99
C TYR A 49 -32.42 -18.03 38.21
N VAL A 50 -32.85 -16.79 38.02
CA VAL A 50 -34.28 -16.40 38.05
C VAL A 50 -34.51 -15.01 37.44
N ASN A 51 -35.57 -14.89 36.65
CA ASN A 51 -36.29 -13.73 36.20
C ASN A 51 -36.95 -12.96 37.36
N SER A 52 -37.03 -11.64 37.30
CA SER A 52 -38.20 -10.91 37.78
C SER A 52 -38.30 -9.53 37.16
N ALA A 53 -39.50 -9.22 36.72
CA ALA A 53 -39.98 -8.02 36.07
C ALA A 53 -40.32 -6.89 37.06
N ASP A 54 -40.54 -5.70 36.43
CA ASP A 54 -41.34 -4.56 36.88
C ASP A 54 -40.78 -3.61 37.95
N ALA A 55 -40.52 -2.38 37.49
CA ALA A 55 -41.18 -1.19 38.05
C ALA A 55 -40.94 0.02 37.12
N ALA A 56 -42.04 0.53 36.61
CA ALA A 56 -42.11 1.83 35.92
C ALA A 56 -41.88 2.98 36.89
N ASP A 57 -41.09 3.96 36.49
CA ASP A 57 -41.33 5.32 37.00
C ASP A 57 -41.06 6.38 35.92
N GLN A 58 -41.97 7.28 35.77
CA GLN A 58 -42.03 8.37 34.84
C GLN A 58 -41.18 9.52 35.29
N VAL A 59 -40.27 10.02 34.44
CA VAL A 59 -39.78 11.39 34.56
C VAL A 59 -39.66 12.02 33.16
N SER A 60 -40.57 12.93 32.98
CA SER A 60 -40.58 14.18 32.22
C SER A 60 -39.67 14.32 31.00
N ARG A 61 -40.31 14.41 29.87
CA ARG A 61 -39.78 14.89 28.58
C ARG A 61 -39.33 16.35 28.69
N SER A 62 -38.02 16.57 28.53
CA SER A 62 -37.50 17.87 28.06
C SER A 62 -37.11 17.66 26.60
N SER A 63 -37.96 18.16 25.72
CA SER A 63 -37.73 18.27 24.28
C SER A 63 -36.71 19.36 24.02
N ARG A 64 -35.42 18.96 23.83
CA ARG A 64 -34.48 19.82 23.13
C ARG A 64 -34.61 19.58 21.62
N PRO A 65 -34.70 20.64 20.80
CA PRO A 65 -34.71 20.48 19.35
C PRO A 65 -33.35 19.90 18.91
N ILE A 66 -33.39 18.78 18.17
CA ILE A 66 -32.25 18.29 17.43
C ILE A 66 -31.95 19.33 16.37
N VAL A 67 -30.87 20.07 16.56
CA VAL A 67 -30.26 20.88 15.52
C VAL A 67 -29.67 19.90 14.50
N ILE A 68 -30.37 19.68 13.41
CA ILE A 68 -29.83 19.04 12.22
C ILE A 68 -28.81 20.04 11.66
N THR A 69 -27.52 19.87 12.00
CA THR A 69 -26.45 20.55 11.30
C THR A 69 -26.43 19.97 9.88
N SER A 70 -26.97 20.73 8.93
CA SER A 70 -26.79 20.46 7.52
C SER A 70 -25.28 20.36 7.24
N GLU A 71 -24.81 19.21 6.73
CA GLU A 71 -23.45 19.12 6.18
C GLU A 71 -23.20 20.29 5.23
N PRO A 72 -21.97 20.84 5.21
CA PRO A 72 -21.65 21.95 4.32
C PRO A 72 -21.92 21.50 2.87
N ALA A 73 -22.79 22.24 2.21
CA ALA A 73 -23.11 22.01 0.80
C ALA A 73 -21.80 22.08 -0.02
N VAL A 74 -21.45 20.99 -0.68
CA VAL A 74 -20.30 20.96 -1.58
C VAL A 74 -20.53 22.02 -2.66
N SER A 75 -19.63 23.00 -2.73
CA SER A 75 -19.71 24.05 -3.75
C SER A 75 -19.54 23.42 -5.13
N MET A 76 -20.49 23.64 -6.02
CA MET A 76 -20.46 23.12 -7.39
C MET A 76 -20.76 24.22 -8.40
N THR A 77 -19.95 24.31 -9.43
CA THR A 77 -20.24 25.15 -10.60
C THR A 77 -21.18 24.40 -11.52
N ASN A 78 -22.29 25.02 -11.93
CA ASN A 78 -23.21 24.43 -12.89
C ASN A 78 -22.53 24.22 -14.24
N THR A 79 -22.73 23.04 -14.83
CA THR A 79 -22.25 22.67 -16.16
C THR A 79 -23.39 21.98 -16.93
N ASP A 80 -23.23 21.84 -18.24
CA ASP A 80 -24.14 21.07 -19.09
C ASP A 80 -23.31 20.37 -20.14
N ASP A 81 -22.60 19.31 -19.71
CA ASP A 81 -21.71 18.54 -20.56
C ASP A 81 -21.88 17.02 -20.32
N MET A 82 -21.29 16.23 -21.20
CA MET A 82 -21.25 14.78 -21.05
C MET A 82 -19.91 14.36 -20.48
N VAL A 83 -19.94 13.40 -19.56
CA VAL A 83 -18.74 12.75 -19.02
C VAL A 83 -18.78 11.27 -19.32
N THR A 84 -17.62 10.69 -19.57
CA THR A 84 -17.43 9.25 -19.77
C THR A 84 -16.82 8.63 -18.52
N VAL A 85 -17.39 7.52 -18.09
CA VAL A 85 -16.90 6.75 -16.92
C VAL A 85 -15.61 6.02 -17.29
N THR A 86 -14.59 6.16 -16.45
CA THR A 86 -13.26 5.57 -16.66
C THR A 86 -12.98 4.37 -15.74
N GLY A 87 -13.75 4.21 -14.65
CA GLY A 87 -13.64 3.05 -13.75
C GLY A 87 -14.49 1.87 -14.22
N SER A 88 -14.05 0.64 -13.94
CA SER A 88 -14.73 -0.60 -14.38
C SER A 88 -16.14 -0.76 -13.80
N GLN A 89 -16.34 -0.39 -12.53
CA GLN A 89 -17.63 -0.27 -11.85
C GLN A 89 -17.57 0.89 -10.86
N VAL A 90 -18.38 1.92 -11.07
CA VAL A 90 -18.35 3.14 -10.27
C VAL A 90 -19.70 3.37 -9.61
N ASN A 91 -19.70 3.57 -8.29
CA ASN A 91 -20.91 3.87 -7.55
C ASN A 91 -21.44 5.27 -7.90
N ILE A 92 -22.72 5.34 -8.19
CA ILE A 92 -23.53 6.57 -8.24
C ILE A 92 -24.18 6.77 -6.88
N ARG A 93 -24.10 7.97 -6.34
CA ARG A 93 -24.48 8.25 -4.96
C ARG A 93 -25.55 9.35 -4.82
N SER A 94 -26.25 9.32 -3.68
CA SER A 94 -27.32 10.29 -3.38
C SER A 94 -26.82 11.69 -3.00
N SER A 95 -25.54 11.82 -2.60
CA SER A 95 -24.89 13.11 -2.33
C SER A 95 -23.37 13.02 -2.60
N ALA A 96 -22.68 14.16 -2.60
CA ALA A 96 -21.27 14.30 -2.95
C ALA A 96 -20.31 13.80 -1.85
N THR A 97 -20.52 12.61 -1.33
CA THR A 97 -19.70 11.98 -0.29
C THR A 97 -19.70 10.46 -0.42
N THR A 98 -18.63 9.82 -0.03
CA THR A 98 -18.51 8.34 0.00
C THR A 98 -19.41 7.71 1.06
N ALA A 99 -19.82 8.45 2.09
CA ALA A 99 -20.72 7.99 3.13
C ALA A 99 -22.19 7.96 2.70
N SER A 100 -22.56 8.62 1.58
CA SER A 100 -23.93 8.66 1.11
C SER A 100 -24.38 7.35 0.45
N GLN A 101 -25.68 7.12 0.42
CA GLN A 101 -26.29 5.92 -0.15
C GLN A 101 -25.87 5.73 -1.62
N SER A 102 -25.46 4.51 -1.98
CA SER A 102 -25.29 4.12 -3.39
C SER A 102 -26.67 3.93 -4.05
N LEU A 103 -26.87 4.62 -5.16
CA LEU A 103 -28.09 4.54 -5.97
C LEU A 103 -27.99 3.49 -7.10
N GLY A 104 -26.77 2.98 -7.33
CA GLY A 104 -26.43 1.99 -8.35
C GLY A 104 -24.98 2.13 -8.78
N THR A 105 -24.62 1.39 -9.83
CA THR A 105 -23.27 1.41 -10.44
C THR A 105 -23.35 1.68 -11.92
N VAL A 106 -22.29 2.30 -12.46
CA VAL A 106 -22.07 2.51 -13.90
C VAL A 106 -20.74 1.87 -14.30
N SER A 107 -20.66 1.40 -15.53
CA SER A 107 -19.51 0.70 -16.06
C SER A 107 -18.58 1.61 -16.85
N GLN A 108 -17.35 1.18 -17.05
CA GLN A 108 -16.37 1.89 -17.88
C GLN A 108 -16.91 2.09 -19.30
N GLY A 109 -16.74 3.29 -19.84
CA GLY A 109 -17.22 3.69 -21.15
C GLY A 109 -18.65 4.23 -21.17
N GLU A 110 -19.45 4.05 -20.10
CA GLU A 110 -20.76 4.68 -20.01
C GLU A 110 -20.63 6.21 -19.97
N THR A 111 -21.64 6.90 -20.55
CA THR A 111 -21.67 8.35 -20.56
C THR A 111 -22.81 8.86 -19.72
N LEU A 112 -22.54 9.87 -18.92
CA LEU A 112 -23.49 10.54 -18.04
C LEU A 112 -23.58 12.02 -18.39
N LYS A 113 -24.80 12.59 -18.32
CA LYS A 113 -24.98 14.02 -18.38
C LYS A 113 -24.55 14.64 -17.06
N ARG A 114 -23.54 15.52 -17.09
CA ARG A 114 -23.06 16.26 -15.92
C ARG A 114 -23.78 17.62 -15.85
N THR A 115 -24.33 17.93 -14.69
CA THR A 115 -25.07 19.18 -14.42
C THR A 115 -24.36 20.08 -13.43
N GLY A 116 -23.30 19.58 -12.77
CA GLY A 116 -22.49 20.36 -11.84
C GLY A 116 -21.10 19.76 -11.67
N LYS A 117 -20.10 20.62 -11.49
CA LYS A 117 -18.70 20.25 -11.25
C LYS A 117 -18.22 20.89 -9.95
N GLY A 118 -17.85 20.08 -8.98
CA GLY A 118 -17.09 20.45 -7.78
C GLY A 118 -15.66 19.94 -7.88
N ASP A 119 -14.87 20.13 -6.83
CA ASP A 119 -13.46 19.74 -6.78
C ASP A 119 -13.27 18.21 -6.84
N SER A 120 -14.00 17.46 -6.04
CA SER A 120 -13.87 15.99 -5.95
C SER A 120 -15.06 15.22 -6.51
N TRP A 121 -16.22 15.87 -6.70
CA TRP A 121 -17.47 15.26 -7.13
C TRP A 121 -18.10 16.03 -8.27
N SER A 122 -18.79 15.30 -9.14
CA SER A 122 -19.68 15.84 -10.16
C SER A 122 -21.12 15.44 -9.89
N ARG A 123 -22.02 16.39 -10.11
CA ARG A 123 -23.46 16.16 -10.13
C ARG A 123 -23.85 15.70 -11.54
N VAL A 124 -24.53 14.56 -11.61
CA VAL A 124 -24.89 13.91 -12.87
C VAL A 124 -26.37 13.52 -12.88
N VAL A 125 -26.90 13.22 -14.04
CA VAL A 125 -28.23 12.63 -14.19
C VAL A 125 -28.10 11.11 -14.28
N TYR A 126 -28.70 10.40 -13.34
CA TYR A 126 -28.74 8.94 -13.31
C TYR A 126 -30.20 8.47 -13.14
N ASN A 127 -30.68 7.64 -14.08
CA ASN A 127 -32.10 7.20 -14.12
C ASN A 127 -33.09 8.37 -14.01
N GLY A 128 -32.79 9.49 -14.69
CA GLY A 128 -33.65 10.68 -14.71
C GLY A 128 -33.64 11.52 -13.42
N LYS A 129 -32.79 11.18 -12.45
CA LYS A 129 -32.69 11.88 -11.16
C LYS A 129 -31.29 12.47 -10.98
N GLU A 130 -31.21 13.51 -10.16
CA GLU A 130 -29.94 14.06 -9.71
C GLU A 130 -29.19 13.04 -8.84
N ALA A 131 -27.92 12.86 -9.13
CA ALA A 131 -27.02 11.96 -8.43
C ALA A 131 -25.58 12.45 -8.50
N TYR A 132 -24.68 11.80 -7.81
CA TYR A 132 -23.29 12.24 -7.69
C TYR A 132 -22.33 11.11 -8.02
N ILE A 133 -21.25 11.47 -8.75
CA ILE A 133 -20.14 10.59 -9.10
C ILE A 133 -18.81 11.26 -8.76
N SER A 134 -17.85 10.50 -8.27
CA SER A 134 -16.52 11.04 -7.99
C SER A 134 -15.79 11.41 -9.28
N ASN A 135 -15.17 12.59 -9.33
CA ASN A 135 -14.44 13.11 -10.48
C ASN A 135 -13.26 12.20 -10.90
N ARG A 136 -12.74 11.40 -9.97
CA ARG A 136 -11.67 10.43 -10.26
C ARG A 136 -12.05 9.34 -11.26
N TYR A 137 -13.35 9.11 -11.46
CA TYR A 137 -13.87 8.04 -12.30
C TYR A 137 -14.57 8.52 -13.55
N ILE A 138 -14.42 9.80 -13.89
CA ILE A 138 -15.03 10.39 -15.10
C ILE A 138 -14.03 11.29 -15.84
N THR A 139 -14.18 11.35 -17.15
CA THR A 139 -13.50 12.33 -18.00
C THR A 139 -14.54 13.09 -18.83
N ALA A 140 -14.26 14.36 -19.14
CA ALA A 140 -15.14 15.13 -20.02
C ALA A 140 -15.14 14.48 -21.42
N LYS A 141 -16.32 14.27 -21.98
CA LYS A 141 -16.44 13.82 -23.37
C LYS A 141 -16.10 14.98 -24.29
N ALA A 142 -15.13 14.80 -25.19
CA ALA A 142 -14.80 15.81 -26.18
C ALA A 142 -16.05 16.16 -27.01
N ALA A 143 -16.32 17.45 -27.15
CA ALA A 143 -17.44 17.95 -27.95
C ALA A 143 -17.19 17.64 -29.44
N GLY A 144 -17.98 16.73 -30.02
CA GLY A 144 -17.99 16.43 -31.45
C GLY A 144 -18.19 14.96 -31.75
N GLN A 145 -19.46 14.54 -31.85
CA GLN A 145 -20.07 13.80 -32.97
C GLN A 145 -21.44 13.23 -32.57
N GLY A 146 -22.43 13.59 -33.39
CA GLY A 146 -23.81 13.19 -33.24
C GLY A 146 -24.06 11.73 -33.63
N ASN A 147 -25.21 11.25 -33.17
CA ASN A 147 -25.78 9.92 -33.34
C ASN A 147 -25.86 9.43 -34.78
N SER A 148 -25.54 8.16 -35.00
CA SER A 148 -26.50 7.16 -35.51
C SER A 148 -25.86 5.77 -35.67
N PRO A 149 -26.70 4.71 -35.75
CA PRO A 149 -26.29 3.37 -35.30
C PRO A 149 -25.86 2.41 -36.38
N ALA A 150 -25.14 1.39 -35.92
CA ALA A 150 -24.99 0.02 -36.47
C ALA A 150 -24.28 -0.22 -37.80
N ALA A 151 -23.37 -1.09 -37.67
CA ALA A 151 -22.98 -2.24 -38.50
C ALA A 151 -21.58 -2.19 -39.11
N ASP A 152 -20.84 -3.17 -38.66
CA ASP A 152 -19.90 -4.04 -39.38
C ASP A 152 -18.65 -3.51 -40.11
N GLN A 153 -17.59 -4.20 -39.78
CA GLN A 153 -16.40 -4.56 -40.59
C GLN A 153 -15.18 -3.62 -40.67
N GLN A 154 -14.16 -4.06 -39.93
CA GLN A 154 -12.84 -4.47 -40.42
C GLN A 154 -11.88 -3.43 -41.02
N SER A 155 -10.67 -3.59 -40.51
CA SER A 155 -9.35 -3.23 -41.03
C SER A 155 -8.79 -1.83 -40.69
N GLY A 156 -7.78 -1.87 -39.88
CA GLY A 156 -6.46 -1.26 -39.91
C GLY A 156 -6.31 0.15 -40.46
N GLU A 157 -5.96 1.04 -39.54
CA GLU A 157 -4.82 1.93 -39.77
C GLU A 157 -4.60 2.82 -38.49
N THR A 158 -3.39 2.81 -38.06
CA THR A 158 -2.86 3.63 -36.96
C THR A 158 -2.92 5.10 -37.35
N ILE A 159 -3.76 5.90 -36.69
CA ILE A 159 -3.59 7.34 -36.70
C ILE A 159 -3.27 7.81 -35.28
N GLN A 160 -1.99 8.06 -35.08
CA GLN A 160 -1.49 8.90 -33.98
C GLN A 160 -2.15 10.27 -34.09
N ASN A 161 -2.93 10.65 -33.10
CA ASN A 161 -3.29 12.05 -32.89
C ASN A 161 -2.79 12.45 -31.51
N SER A 162 -1.55 12.95 -31.52
CA SER A 162 -0.85 13.52 -30.39
C SER A 162 -1.35 14.95 -30.14
N SER A 163 -2.11 15.14 -29.07
CA SER A 163 -2.17 16.44 -28.38
C SER A 163 -1.08 16.45 -27.32
N PRO A 164 -0.29 17.52 -27.18
CA PRO A 164 0.82 17.57 -26.24
C PRO A 164 0.34 17.89 -24.82
N GLY A 165 -0.15 16.89 -24.16
CA GLY A 165 -0.21 16.84 -22.70
C GLY A 165 0.82 15.82 -22.26
N ASN A 166 1.75 16.23 -21.43
CA ASN A 166 2.91 15.49 -20.94
C ASN A 166 2.49 14.24 -20.15
N GLN A 167 1.93 13.21 -20.82
CA GLN A 167 1.63 11.94 -20.19
C GLN A 167 2.87 11.06 -20.20
N ALA A 168 3.25 10.59 -19.03
CA ALA A 168 4.29 9.57 -18.90
C ALA A 168 3.92 8.36 -19.79
N SER A 169 4.82 7.93 -20.65
CA SER A 169 4.63 6.69 -21.40
C SER A 169 4.62 5.53 -20.43
N SER A 170 3.75 4.57 -20.66
CA SER A 170 3.65 3.37 -19.82
C SER A 170 3.67 2.11 -20.68
N GLU A 171 4.29 1.06 -20.14
CA GLU A 171 4.37 -0.24 -20.78
C GLU A 171 4.07 -1.36 -19.77
N PRO A 172 3.33 -2.40 -20.15
CA PRO A 172 3.10 -3.55 -19.29
C PRO A 172 4.38 -4.36 -19.14
N VAL A 173 4.63 -4.83 -17.91
CA VAL A 173 5.72 -5.75 -17.58
C VAL A 173 5.11 -7.07 -17.15
N THR A 174 5.33 -8.12 -17.93
CA THR A 174 4.87 -9.48 -17.62
C THR A 174 5.92 -10.24 -16.83
N PHE A 175 5.46 -11.16 -15.96
CA PHE A 175 6.35 -12.02 -15.20
C PHE A 175 7.12 -12.96 -16.13
N ASN A 176 8.43 -13.07 -15.94
CA ASN A 176 9.28 -13.95 -16.73
C ASN A 176 9.79 -15.10 -15.85
N THR A 177 9.42 -16.32 -16.22
CA THR A 177 9.76 -17.53 -15.47
C THR A 177 11.24 -17.91 -15.54
N SER A 178 12.05 -17.27 -16.39
CA SER A 178 13.51 -17.46 -16.43
C SER A 178 14.28 -16.56 -15.45
N TRP A 179 13.62 -15.60 -14.80
CA TRP A 179 14.27 -14.77 -13.80
C TRP A 179 14.64 -15.58 -12.55
N LYS A 180 15.74 -15.21 -11.94
CA LYS A 180 16.20 -15.86 -10.70
C LYS A 180 15.11 -15.78 -9.63
N TYR A 181 14.83 -16.89 -8.96
CA TYR A 181 13.78 -17.09 -7.96
C TYR A 181 12.33 -17.13 -8.51
N ALA A 182 12.14 -17.04 -9.80
CA ALA A 182 10.79 -17.10 -10.39
C ALA A 182 10.09 -18.44 -10.10
N GLU A 183 10.84 -19.53 -9.98
CA GLU A 183 10.35 -20.88 -9.68
C GLU A 183 9.63 -21.01 -8.33
N PHE A 184 9.88 -20.10 -7.40
CA PHE A 184 9.24 -20.09 -6.07
C PHE A 184 7.86 -19.43 -6.08
N SER A 185 7.52 -18.62 -7.09
CA SER A 185 6.19 -18.02 -7.23
C SER A 185 5.12 -19.07 -7.52
N LYS A 186 3.92 -18.84 -7.00
CA LYS A 186 2.71 -19.68 -7.21
C LYS A 186 1.57 -18.91 -7.86
N ILE A 187 1.61 -17.57 -7.85
CA ILE A 187 0.63 -16.70 -8.50
C ILE A 187 1.40 -15.64 -9.29
N SER A 188 1.46 -15.79 -10.61
CA SER A 188 2.29 -14.95 -11.49
C SER A 188 1.68 -14.67 -12.86
N SER A 189 0.35 -14.77 -12.97
CA SER A 189 -0.37 -14.54 -14.25
C SER A 189 -0.67 -13.07 -14.51
N GLY A 190 -0.44 -12.19 -13.51
CA GLY A 190 -0.64 -10.75 -13.64
C GLY A 190 0.54 -10.03 -14.30
N SER A 191 0.41 -8.71 -14.41
CA SER A 191 1.46 -7.83 -14.93
C SER A 191 1.58 -6.57 -14.09
N ALA A 192 2.79 -6.04 -14.00
CA ALA A 192 3.08 -4.70 -13.50
C ALA A 192 3.04 -3.68 -14.65
N THR A 193 3.12 -2.40 -14.32
CA THR A 193 3.19 -1.32 -15.32
C THR A 193 4.42 -0.46 -15.05
N LEU A 194 5.29 -0.31 -16.05
CA LEU A 194 6.44 0.58 -15.98
C LEU A 194 6.09 1.93 -16.60
N TYR A 195 6.17 2.99 -15.80
CA TYR A 195 5.96 4.38 -16.21
C TYR A 195 7.30 5.09 -16.40
N ARG A 196 7.44 5.82 -17.51
CA ARG A 196 8.61 6.63 -17.80
C ARG A 196 8.34 8.09 -17.45
N SER A 197 9.15 8.67 -16.60
CA SER A 197 9.07 10.10 -16.30
C SER A 197 9.26 10.94 -17.55
N THR A 198 8.50 12.03 -17.65
CA THR A 198 8.65 13.06 -18.68
C THR A 198 9.27 14.34 -18.13
N ALA A 199 9.73 14.32 -16.87
CA ALA A 199 10.41 15.47 -16.26
C ALA A 199 11.67 15.86 -17.05
N ALA A 200 11.95 17.15 -17.13
CA ALA A 200 13.13 17.67 -17.83
C ALA A 200 14.45 17.20 -17.19
N ALA A 201 14.46 17.04 -15.86
CA ALA A 201 15.60 16.52 -15.10
C ALA A 201 15.33 15.06 -14.67
N LYS A 202 15.68 14.12 -15.53
CA LYS A 202 15.52 12.69 -15.22
C LYS A 202 16.56 12.21 -14.22
N LYS A 203 16.13 11.39 -13.27
CA LYS A 203 17.00 10.75 -12.29
C LYS A 203 17.66 9.48 -12.84
N ASN A 204 17.12 8.89 -13.93
CA ASN A 204 17.57 7.62 -14.52
C ASN A 204 17.58 6.44 -13.55
N HIS A 205 16.65 6.44 -12.61
CA HIS A 205 16.39 5.36 -11.69
C HIS A 205 14.92 4.93 -11.78
N VAL A 206 14.69 3.66 -11.60
CA VAL A 206 13.35 3.05 -11.54
C VAL A 206 13.02 2.69 -10.10
N ILE A 207 11.96 3.26 -9.56
CA ILE A 207 11.46 2.96 -8.23
C ILE A 207 10.29 1.98 -8.35
N CYS A 208 10.40 0.80 -7.77
CA CYS A 208 9.28 -0.13 -7.68
C CYS A 208 8.38 0.27 -6.51
N VAL A 209 7.14 0.64 -6.82
CA VAL A 209 6.08 0.94 -5.86
C VAL A 209 5.09 -0.22 -5.83
N ASN A 210 5.05 -0.90 -4.69
CA ASN A 210 4.23 -2.08 -4.47
C ASN A 210 3.13 -1.76 -3.45
N ALA A 211 1.92 -1.51 -3.94
CA ALA A 211 0.75 -1.45 -3.07
C ALA A 211 0.51 -2.83 -2.44
N GLY A 212 0.61 -2.95 -1.14
CA GLY A 212 0.43 -4.20 -0.40
C GLY A 212 -0.93 -4.85 -0.67
N HIS A 213 -1.01 -6.18 -0.50
CA HIS A 213 -2.24 -6.96 -0.69
C HIS A 213 -2.78 -6.97 -2.14
N GLY A 214 -4.09 -7.17 -2.34
CA GLY A 214 -4.74 -7.05 -3.65
C GLY A 214 -4.38 -8.18 -4.64
N THR A 215 -4.36 -9.43 -4.15
CA THR A 215 -4.33 -10.65 -4.98
C THR A 215 -5.42 -11.60 -4.49
N LYS A 216 -6.48 -11.74 -5.29
CA LYS A 216 -7.58 -12.67 -4.96
C LYS A 216 -7.06 -14.10 -4.85
N GLY A 217 -7.48 -14.80 -3.79
CA GLY A 217 -7.02 -16.16 -3.49
C GLY A 217 -5.61 -16.25 -2.89
N GLY A 218 -4.86 -15.16 -2.78
CA GLY A 218 -3.49 -15.14 -2.27
C GLY A 218 -3.33 -15.70 -0.85
N SER A 219 -4.33 -15.49 0.02
CA SER A 219 -4.35 -16.01 1.39
C SER A 219 -4.55 -17.53 1.48
N SER A 220 -5.07 -18.15 0.43
CA SER A 220 -5.28 -19.61 0.35
C SER A 220 -4.10 -20.37 -0.25
N VAL A 221 -3.15 -19.66 -0.85
CA VAL A 221 -1.93 -20.22 -1.44
C VAL A 221 -0.75 -19.95 -0.52
N LYS A 222 0.20 -20.87 -0.45
CA LYS A 222 1.44 -20.70 0.31
C LYS A 222 2.66 -20.74 -0.60
N THR A 223 3.62 -19.88 -0.30
CA THR A 223 4.95 -19.84 -0.91
C THR A 223 6.01 -20.11 0.14
N GLN A 224 7.21 -20.46 -0.29
CA GLN A 224 8.36 -20.64 0.58
C GLN A 224 8.74 -19.31 1.26
N CYS A 225 9.12 -19.35 2.54
CA CYS A 225 9.52 -18.14 3.27
C CYS A 225 10.88 -17.61 2.84
N HIS A 226 11.87 -18.52 2.67
CA HIS A 226 13.26 -18.22 2.35
C HIS A 226 13.70 -19.03 1.14
N PRO A 227 14.59 -18.51 0.26
CA PRO A 227 14.99 -19.19 -0.96
C PRO A 227 15.76 -20.49 -0.73
N ASP A 228 16.42 -20.65 0.42
CA ASP A 228 17.14 -21.88 0.82
C ASP A 228 16.26 -22.91 1.54
N GLY A 229 14.95 -22.60 1.75
CA GLY A 229 14.01 -23.46 2.47
C GLY A 229 14.10 -23.38 3.99
N SER A 230 14.98 -22.56 4.54
CA SER A 230 15.08 -22.37 5.99
C SER A 230 13.80 -21.74 6.56
N ALA A 231 13.61 -21.96 7.86
CA ALA A 231 12.43 -21.48 8.57
C ALA A 231 12.56 -20.00 8.96
N LYS A 232 11.41 -19.30 9.02
CA LYS A 232 11.32 -17.92 9.55
C LYS A 232 11.95 -17.82 10.94
N VAL A 233 12.71 -16.75 11.12
CA VAL A 233 13.37 -16.44 12.39
C VAL A 233 12.55 -15.50 13.29
N THR A 234 11.56 -14.80 12.72
CA THR A 234 10.65 -13.90 13.46
C THR A 234 9.19 -14.29 13.26
N GLY A 235 8.33 -13.84 14.18
CA GLY A 235 6.88 -13.95 14.06
C GLY A 235 6.27 -12.80 13.24
N GLY A 236 5.00 -12.92 12.92
CA GLY A 236 4.16 -11.96 12.20
C GLY A 236 2.85 -12.65 11.82
N THR A 237 2.26 -12.34 10.65
CA THR A 237 1.12 -13.09 10.10
C THR A 237 1.42 -14.59 9.97
N THR A 238 2.69 -14.92 9.66
CA THR A 238 3.23 -16.29 9.73
C THR A 238 4.20 -16.38 10.90
N GLY A 239 4.03 -17.38 11.77
CA GLY A 239 4.84 -17.55 12.98
C GLY A 239 6.30 -17.92 12.67
N ALA A 240 7.21 -17.62 13.59
CA ALA A 240 8.58 -18.11 13.58
C ALA A 240 8.60 -19.65 13.52
N GLY A 241 9.59 -20.24 12.86
CA GLY A 241 9.71 -21.68 12.64
C GLY A 241 8.95 -22.19 11.40
N ALA A 242 8.12 -21.39 10.76
CA ALA A 242 7.43 -21.78 9.53
C ALA A 242 8.37 -21.70 8.31
N THR A 243 8.30 -22.70 7.42
CA THR A 243 9.04 -22.72 6.15
C THR A 243 8.23 -22.18 4.98
N SER A 244 6.92 -22.01 5.17
CA SER A 244 5.99 -21.44 4.18
C SER A 244 5.08 -20.39 4.78
N ALA A 245 4.79 -19.35 4.02
CA ALA A 245 3.88 -18.26 4.38
C ALA A 245 2.76 -18.14 3.35
N VAL A 246 1.68 -17.40 3.70
CA VAL A 246 0.65 -17.07 2.71
C VAL A 246 1.26 -16.28 1.56
N ALA A 247 0.87 -16.60 0.34
CA ALA A 247 1.43 -16.00 -0.87
C ALA A 247 1.18 -14.48 -0.93
N VAL A 248 -0.01 -14.04 -0.55
CA VAL A 248 -0.38 -12.65 -0.27
C VAL A 248 -1.46 -12.62 0.79
N SER A 249 -1.23 -11.90 1.88
CA SER A 249 -2.25 -11.66 2.91
C SER A 249 -3.38 -10.78 2.36
N SER A 250 -4.59 -10.94 2.87
CA SER A 250 -5.73 -10.06 2.54
C SER A 250 -5.58 -8.64 3.11
N GLY A 251 -4.68 -8.46 4.06
CA GLY A 251 -4.52 -7.20 4.79
C GLY A 251 -5.49 -7.05 5.96
N MET A 252 -5.35 -5.95 6.67
CA MET A 252 -6.27 -5.56 7.74
C MET A 252 -7.42 -4.71 7.20
N THR A 253 -8.37 -4.39 8.05
CA THR A 253 -9.46 -3.43 7.78
C THR A 253 -9.32 -2.28 8.76
N PHE A 254 -9.36 -1.04 8.25
CA PHE A 254 -9.33 0.17 9.07
C PHE A 254 -10.57 0.26 9.97
N ALA A 255 -10.50 1.11 10.99
CA ALA A 255 -11.60 1.29 11.94
C ALA A 255 -12.90 1.79 11.30
N ASP A 256 -12.84 2.45 10.16
CA ASP A 256 -13.98 2.90 9.36
C ASP A 256 -14.54 1.84 8.38
N GLY A 257 -13.96 0.63 8.38
CA GLY A 257 -14.34 -0.46 7.50
C GLY A 257 -13.63 -0.48 6.14
N THR A 258 -12.71 0.44 5.86
CA THR A 258 -11.96 0.48 4.61
C THR A 258 -10.90 -0.64 4.58
N PRO A 259 -10.86 -1.50 3.54
CA PRO A 259 -9.80 -2.50 3.40
C PRO A 259 -8.43 -1.85 3.18
N GLU A 260 -7.39 -2.38 3.83
CA GLU A 260 -6.01 -1.92 3.65
C GLU A 260 -5.57 -1.92 2.19
N SER A 261 -5.97 -2.93 1.42
CA SER A 261 -5.64 -3.03 0.01
C SER A 261 -6.12 -1.84 -0.84
N GLN A 262 -7.20 -1.15 -0.44
CA GLN A 262 -7.68 0.06 -1.12
C GLN A 262 -6.81 1.26 -0.77
N VAL A 263 -6.42 1.39 0.50
CA VAL A 263 -5.61 2.51 0.99
C VAL A 263 -4.19 2.41 0.44
N THR A 264 -3.58 1.21 0.46
CA THR A 264 -2.25 0.98 -0.13
C THR A 264 -2.22 1.29 -1.62
N LEU A 265 -3.29 0.96 -2.36
CA LEU A 265 -3.41 1.31 -3.78
C LEU A 265 -3.54 2.82 -4.01
N ALA A 266 -4.34 3.51 -3.19
CA ALA A 266 -4.49 4.96 -3.26
C ALA A 266 -3.15 5.66 -2.97
N MET A 267 -2.43 5.20 -1.95
CA MET A 267 -1.10 5.69 -1.57
C MET A 267 -0.07 5.47 -2.69
N ALA A 268 -0.01 4.26 -3.24
CA ALA A 268 0.91 3.93 -4.32
C ALA A 268 0.70 4.82 -5.56
N LYS A 269 -0.55 5.13 -5.91
CA LYS A 269 -0.85 6.04 -7.01
C LYS A 269 -0.36 7.46 -6.75
N LYS A 270 -0.49 7.98 -5.52
CA LYS A 270 0.04 9.29 -5.16
C LYS A 270 1.56 9.34 -5.18
N LEU A 271 2.20 8.33 -4.62
CA LEU A 271 3.66 8.23 -4.64
C LEU A 271 4.20 8.13 -6.07
N LYS A 272 3.56 7.32 -6.94
CA LYS A 272 3.90 7.24 -8.36
C LYS A 272 3.89 8.63 -9.03
N GLU A 273 2.82 9.39 -8.85
CA GLU A 273 2.69 10.72 -9.46
C GLU A 273 3.82 11.65 -9.03
N LYS A 274 4.14 11.68 -7.74
CA LYS A 274 5.23 12.51 -7.21
C LYS A 274 6.61 12.07 -7.70
N LEU A 275 6.88 10.77 -7.73
CA LEU A 275 8.14 10.22 -8.25
C LEU A 275 8.33 10.55 -9.73
N LEU A 276 7.29 10.43 -10.56
CA LEU A 276 7.35 10.79 -11.98
C LEU A 276 7.65 12.28 -12.18
N VAL A 277 7.03 13.15 -11.39
CA VAL A 277 7.30 14.59 -11.41
C VAL A 277 8.73 14.90 -10.97
N ALA A 278 9.25 14.19 -9.98
CA ALA A 278 10.63 14.32 -9.50
C ALA A 278 11.69 13.74 -10.46
N GLY A 279 11.28 13.08 -11.53
CA GLY A 279 12.18 12.58 -12.58
C GLY A 279 12.54 11.10 -12.48
N TYR A 280 11.93 10.36 -11.59
CA TYR A 280 12.08 8.89 -11.48
C TYR A 280 11.13 8.17 -12.43
N ASP A 281 11.58 7.08 -13.03
CA ASP A 281 10.70 6.09 -13.63
C ASP A 281 10.07 5.24 -12.52
N VAL A 282 8.87 4.72 -12.73
CA VAL A 282 8.13 3.98 -11.68
C VAL A 282 7.60 2.66 -12.19
N LEU A 283 8.01 1.58 -11.55
CA LEU A 283 7.40 0.26 -11.72
C LEU A 283 6.24 0.11 -10.72
N MET A 284 5.01 0.23 -11.19
CA MET A 284 3.81 -0.04 -10.39
C MET A 284 3.49 -1.53 -10.43
N ILE A 285 3.60 -2.21 -9.29
CA ILE A 285 3.25 -3.64 -9.20
C ILE A 285 1.75 -3.86 -9.39
N ARG A 286 0.92 -2.94 -8.88
CA ARG A 286 -0.52 -3.08 -8.89
C ARG A 286 -1.19 -1.73 -9.13
N GLU A 287 -2.20 -1.72 -10.00
CA GLU A 287 -3.02 -0.53 -10.26
C GLU A 287 -4.52 -0.76 -10.09
N ASN A 288 -4.91 -2.00 -9.82
CA ASN A 288 -6.29 -2.45 -9.62
C ASN A 288 -6.42 -3.21 -8.30
N ASP A 289 -7.63 -3.64 -7.96
CA ASP A 289 -7.93 -4.37 -6.72
C ASP A 289 -7.39 -5.81 -6.73
N ASP A 290 -7.03 -6.34 -7.92
CA ASP A 290 -6.50 -7.69 -8.09
C ASP A 290 -5.41 -7.70 -9.17
N VAL A 291 -4.19 -8.12 -8.83
CA VAL A 291 -3.08 -8.14 -9.78
C VAL A 291 -2.62 -9.55 -10.16
N GLN A 292 -3.04 -10.59 -9.45
CA GLN A 292 -2.61 -11.98 -9.67
C GLN A 292 -1.07 -12.15 -9.72
N LEU A 293 -0.38 -11.50 -8.75
CA LEU A 293 1.04 -11.62 -8.47
C LEU A 293 1.22 -11.89 -6.98
N ASP A 294 1.90 -12.96 -6.60
CA ASP A 294 2.27 -13.19 -5.19
C ASP A 294 3.50 -12.35 -4.77
N ASN A 295 3.81 -12.37 -3.48
CA ASN A 295 4.90 -11.56 -2.94
C ASN A 295 6.27 -11.92 -3.56
N ILE A 296 6.48 -13.18 -3.96
CA ILE A 296 7.71 -13.59 -4.67
C ILE A 296 7.70 -13.04 -6.10
N ALA A 297 6.60 -13.19 -6.84
CA ALA A 297 6.48 -12.62 -8.20
C ALA A 297 6.74 -11.11 -8.21
N ARG A 298 6.14 -10.38 -7.27
CA ARG A 298 6.34 -8.92 -7.11
C ARG A 298 7.79 -8.57 -6.86
N THR A 299 8.46 -9.32 -5.97
CA THR A 299 9.87 -9.13 -5.65
C THR A 299 10.78 -9.47 -6.84
N VAL A 300 10.52 -10.57 -7.53
CA VAL A 300 11.27 -10.98 -8.72
C VAL A 300 11.14 -9.96 -9.85
N MET A 301 9.94 -9.41 -10.07
CA MET A 301 9.75 -8.32 -11.03
C MET A 301 10.54 -7.08 -10.64
N ALA A 302 10.51 -6.67 -9.37
CA ALA A 302 11.30 -5.55 -8.87
C ALA A 302 12.81 -5.77 -9.05
N ASN A 303 13.31 -6.96 -8.71
CA ASN A 303 14.73 -7.35 -8.87
C ASN A 303 15.27 -7.15 -10.30
N ASN A 304 14.41 -7.32 -11.31
CA ASN A 304 14.81 -7.28 -12.71
C ASN A 304 14.49 -5.97 -13.42
N MET A 305 13.59 -5.15 -12.85
CA MET A 305 13.05 -3.98 -13.53
C MET A 305 13.22 -2.67 -12.75
N ALA A 306 13.77 -2.70 -11.53
CA ALA A 306 13.88 -1.52 -10.69
C ALA A 306 15.22 -1.45 -9.93
N ASP A 307 15.55 -0.26 -9.40
CA ASP A 307 16.73 -0.01 -8.59
C ASP A 307 16.45 -0.17 -7.09
N CYS A 308 15.20 0.02 -6.67
CA CYS A 308 14.73 -0.31 -5.32
C CYS A 308 13.26 -0.70 -5.31
N HIS A 309 12.81 -1.34 -4.21
CA HIS A 309 11.44 -1.85 -4.05
C HIS A 309 10.86 -1.41 -2.71
N ILE A 310 9.75 -0.68 -2.76
CA ILE A 310 9.03 -0.14 -1.60
C ILE A 310 7.64 -0.78 -1.57
N ALA A 311 7.37 -1.63 -0.58
CA ALA A 311 6.02 -2.13 -0.31
C ALA A 311 5.34 -1.26 0.74
N LEU A 312 4.11 -0.84 0.45
CA LEU A 312 3.32 0.08 1.27
C LEU A 312 2.26 -0.69 2.04
N HIS A 313 2.25 -0.51 3.36
CA HIS A 313 1.37 -1.20 4.29
C HIS A 313 0.87 -0.30 5.42
N TRP A 314 -0.09 -0.81 6.21
CA TRP A 314 -0.54 -0.30 7.50
C TRP A 314 -0.65 -1.44 8.49
N ASP A 315 -0.09 -1.25 9.68
CA ASP A 315 -0.07 -2.28 10.73
C ASP A 315 -1.47 -2.58 11.29
N SER A 316 -1.66 -3.82 11.68
CA SER A 316 -2.93 -4.32 12.19
C SER A 316 -3.26 -3.89 13.63
N THR A 317 -2.41 -3.14 14.32
CA THR A 317 -2.68 -2.61 15.67
C THR A 317 -3.67 -1.44 15.65
N GLU A 318 -4.16 -1.06 16.83
CA GLU A 318 -5.13 0.04 17.01
C GLU A 318 -4.59 1.11 17.97
N LYS A 319 -3.27 1.31 17.99
CA LYS A 319 -2.59 2.17 18.97
C LYS A 319 -2.23 3.55 18.42
N ASP A 320 -2.53 3.83 17.17
CA ASP A 320 -2.07 5.03 16.46
C ASP A 320 -0.56 5.22 16.63
N LYS A 321 0.21 4.18 16.33
CA LYS A 321 1.63 4.15 16.69
C LYS A 321 2.55 4.91 15.74
N GLY A 322 2.11 5.25 14.55
CA GLY A 322 2.90 5.96 13.55
C GLY A 322 3.66 5.03 12.60
N ALA A 323 4.46 5.62 11.70
CA ALA A 323 5.15 4.90 10.63
C ALA A 323 6.44 4.22 11.11
N PHE A 324 6.78 3.09 10.47
CA PHE A 324 8.03 2.35 10.67
C PHE A 324 8.25 1.39 9.51
N TYR A 325 9.50 0.92 9.31
CA TYR A 325 9.79 -0.10 8.33
C TYR A 325 10.15 -1.45 8.97
N MET A 326 9.96 -2.53 8.22
CA MET A 326 10.39 -3.86 8.63
C MET A 326 11.88 -4.03 8.31
N SER A 327 12.71 -3.93 9.36
CA SER A 327 14.15 -4.11 9.23
C SER A 327 14.55 -5.58 9.18
N VAL A 328 15.67 -5.87 8.52
CA VAL A 328 16.23 -7.22 8.48
C VAL A 328 16.71 -7.64 9.87
N PRO A 329 16.19 -8.75 10.43
CA PRO A 329 16.52 -9.19 11.77
C PRO A 329 18.02 -9.40 11.99
N ASN A 330 18.50 -9.05 13.20
CA ASN A 330 19.87 -9.31 13.61
C ASN A 330 20.08 -10.77 14.04
N VAL A 331 19.76 -11.70 13.13
CA VAL A 331 19.92 -13.14 13.31
C VAL A 331 20.96 -13.66 12.33
N ALA A 332 22.07 -14.22 12.84
CA ALA A 332 23.21 -14.60 12.03
C ALA A 332 22.85 -15.59 10.91
N SER A 333 22.03 -16.60 11.18
CA SER A 333 21.57 -17.57 10.17
C SER A 333 20.81 -16.91 9.03
N TYR A 334 19.93 -15.97 9.33
CA TYR A 334 19.16 -15.24 8.32
C TYR A 334 20.05 -14.27 7.52
N ARG A 335 20.94 -13.52 8.20
CA ARG A 335 21.86 -12.59 7.53
C ARG A 335 22.97 -13.25 6.73
N SER A 336 23.23 -14.56 6.92
CA SER A 336 24.17 -15.32 6.11
C SER A 336 23.55 -15.99 4.88
N MET A 337 22.25 -16.01 4.77
CA MET A 337 21.52 -16.57 3.64
C MET A 337 21.52 -15.62 2.44
N GLU A 338 21.84 -16.09 1.23
CA GLU A 338 21.67 -15.30 0.01
C GLU A 338 20.20 -15.31 -0.44
N PRO A 339 19.70 -14.15 -0.94
CA PRO A 339 20.38 -12.89 -1.25
C PRO A 339 20.47 -11.89 -0.08
N VAL A 340 19.97 -12.24 1.11
CA VAL A 340 19.98 -11.37 2.29
C VAL A 340 21.41 -10.96 2.65
N ALA A 341 22.35 -11.89 2.66
CA ALA A 341 23.75 -11.65 3.01
C ALA A 341 24.38 -10.49 2.23
N SER A 342 24.09 -10.42 0.93
CA SER A 342 24.61 -9.38 0.03
C SER A 342 23.85 -8.06 0.07
N ASN A 343 22.64 -8.01 0.68
CA ASN A 343 21.75 -6.87 0.52
C ASN A 343 21.14 -6.30 1.81
N TRP A 344 21.23 -6.97 2.95
CA TRP A 344 20.53 -6.57 4.17
C TRP A 344 20.86 -5.14 4.64
N GLN A 345 22.13 -4.68 4.50
CA GLN A 345 22.50 -3.31 4.84
C GLN A 345 21.80 -2.29 3.93
N LYS A 346 21.66 -2.61 2.64
CA LYS A 346 20.97 -1.77 1.68
C LYS A 346 19.46 -1.72 1.94
N HIS A 347 18.88 -2.85 2.37
CA HIS A 347 17.48 -2.90 2.80
C HIS A 347 17.24 -1.95 3.96
N ASN A 348 18.04 -2.08 5.03
CA ASN A 348 17.91 -1.24 6.20
C ASN A 348 18.18 0.26 5.89
N ALA A 349 19.22 0.55 5.09
CA ALA A 349 19.54 1.93 4.69
C ALA A 349 18.38 2.59 3.90
N LEU A 350 17.69 1.85 3.02
CA LEU A 350 16.51 2.35 2.34
C LEU A 350 15.39 2.68 3.36
N GLY A 351 15.12 1.75 4.30
CA GLY A 351 14.10 1.97 5.32
C GLY A 351 14.40 3.17 6.23
N GLU A 352 15.65 3.31 6.67
CA GLU A 352 16.12 4.45 7.46
C GLU A 352 15.93 5.78 6.72
N SER A 353 16.26 5.82 5.42
CA SER A 353 16.09 7.01 4.58
C SER A 353 14.61 7.40 4.47
N LEU A 354 13.73 6.45 4.15
CA LEU A 354 12.29 6.70 4.01
C LEU A 354 11.65 7.16 5.32
N VAL A 355 12.03 6.56 6.45
CA VAL A 355 11.56 6.99 7.78
C VAL A 355 12.08 8.39 8.12
N ALA A 356 13.30 8.75 7.73
CA ALA A 356 13.83 10.10 7.93
C ALA A 356 13.03 11.13 7.12
N GLY A 357 12.71 10.85 5.85
CA GLY A 357 11.86 11.71 5.02
C GLY A 357 10.44 11.85 5.58
N LEU A 358 9.81 10.76 6.01
CA LEU A 358 8.50 10.80 6.67
C LEU A 358 8.53 11.67 7.94
N LYS A 359 9.57 11.54 8.75
CA LYS A 359 9.76 12.38 9.94
C LYS A 359 9.92 13.86 9.59
N ASN A 360 10.69 14.17 8.55
CA ASN A 360 10.87 15.55 8.06
C ASN A 360 9.54 16.13 7.55
N ALA A 361 8.70 15.32 6.92
CA ALA A 361 7.35 15.70 6.52
C ALA A 361 6.34 15.81 7.69
N GLY A 362 6.80 15.63 8.94
CA GLY A 362 5.96 15.74 10.13
C GLY A 362 5.10 14.51 10.44
N VAL A 363 5.38 13.37 9.81
CA VAL A 363 4.70 12.11 10.10
C VAL A 363 5.17 11.54 11.44
N LYS A 364 4.23 11.07 12.25
CA LYS A 364 4.53 10.38 13.51
C LYS A 364 5.29 9.08 13.21
N ILE A 365 6.39 8.88 13.92
CA ILE A 365 7.24 7.69 13.77
C ILE A 365 7.11 6.79 15.01
N PHE A 366 6.94 5.49 14.78
CA PHE A 366 6.90 4.50 15.86
C PHE A 366 8.30 4.17 16.35
N SER A 367 8.54 4.31 17.66
CA SER A 367 9.81 3.97 18.33
C SER A 367 11.03 4.56 17.61
N SER A 368 11.98 3.73 17.21
CA SER A 368 13.15 4.10 16.40
C SER A 368 12.88 4.19 14.89
N GLY A 369 11.66 3.90 14.45
CA GLY A 369 11.29 3.84 13.04
C GLY A 369 11.52 2.47 12.38
N ALA A 370 11.93 1.46 13.15
CA ALA A 370 12.20 0.12 12.64
C ALA A 370 11.62 -0.96 13.56
N MET A 371 11.20 -2.08 12.96
CA MET A 371 10.83 -3.31 13.66
C MET A 371 11.41 -4.51 12.89
N GLU A 372 12.12 -5.40 13.60
CA GLU A 372 12.76 -6.55 12.97
C GLU A 372 11.73 -7.60 12.52
N MET A 373 11.75 -7.93 11.21
CA MET A 373 10.94 -9.01 10.66
C MET A 373 11.57 -9.59 9.38
N ASP A 374 11.70 -10.91 9.29
CA ASP A 374 12.09 -11.61 8.07
C ASP A 374 10.88 -11.79 7.15
N LEU A 375 10.80 -10.96 6.14
CA LEU A 375 9.74 -10.99 5.14
C LEU A 375 10.14 -11.79 3.90
N THR A 376 9.18 -12.43 3.24
CA THR A 376 9.39 -13.06 1.93
C THR A 376 9.99 -12.05 0.94
N GLN A 377 9.52 -10.80 0.94
CA GLN A 377 10.05 -9.74 0.09
C GLN A 377 11.56 -9.55 0.27
N THR A 378 12.04 -9.27 1.48
CA THR A 378 13.48 -9.06 1.74
C THR A 378 14.30 -10.34 1.58
N SER A 379 13.70 -11.51 1.84
CA SER A 379 14.34 -12.81 1.69
C SER A 379 14.69 -13.18 0.24
N PHE A 380 13.92 -12.69 -0.73
CA PHE A 380 14.11 -12.95 -2.16
C PHE A 380 14.64 -11.75 -2.94
N SER A 381 14.89 -10.60 -2.28
CA SER A 381 15.29 -9.38 -2.98
C SER A 381 16.80 -9.28 -3.20
N THR A 382 17.17 -8.95 -4.44
CA THR A 382 18.57 -8.69 -4.86
C THR A 382 18.89 -7.20 -5.00
N ILE A 383 17.92 -6.34 -4.75
CA ILE A 383 18.02 -4.87 -4.75
C ILE A 383 17.59 -4.33 -3.38
N PRO A 384 17.88 -3.08 -3.02
CA PRO A 384 17.34 -2.45 -1.82
C PRO A 384 15.81 -2.60 -1.79
N SER A 385 15.27 -3.20 -0.74
CA SER A 385 13.84 -3.55 -0.66
C SER A 385 13.34 -3.49 0.77
N ILE A 386 12.23 -2.82 1.01
CA ILE A 386 11.61 -2.73 2.32
C ILE A 386 10.08 -2.82 2.23
N ASP A 387 9.49 -3.23 3.33
CA ASP A 387 8.09 -3.07 3.67
C ASP A 387 7.98 -1.94 4.69
N ILE A 388 7.13 -0.95 4.42
CA ILE A 388 6.92 0.20 5.29
C ILE A 388 5.47 0.29 5.73
N GLU A 389 5.28 0.30 7.04
CA GLU A 389 4.01 0.54 7.69
C GLU A 389 3.82 2.05 7.88
N LEU A 390 2.84 2.63 7.22
CA LEU A 390 2.61 4.08 7.21
C LEU A 390 1.71 4.56 8.36
N GLY A 391 1.28 3.64 9.20
CA GLY A 391 0.42 3.86 10.35
C GLY A 391 -0.20 2.54 10.84
N ASP A 392 -1.39 2.61 11.41
CA ASP A 392 -2.16 1.43 11.85
C ASP A 392 -3.67 1.59 11.57
N LYS A 393 -4.51 0.68 12.10
CA LYS A 393 -5.97 0.69 11.87
C LYS A 393 -6.68 1.99 12.24
N LYS A 394 -6.12 2.79 13.14
CA LYS A 394 -6.70 4.07 13.58
C LYS A 394 -6.15 5.27 12.84
N SER A 395 -5.15 5.09 12.00
CA SER A 395 -4.53 6.18 11.27
C SER A 395 -5.51 6.80 10.28
N ASP A 396 -5.50 8.12 10.20
CA ASP A 396 -6.16 8.85 9.13
C ASP A 396 -5.52 8.49 7.80
N HIS A 397 -6.35 8.18 6.82
CA HIS A 397 -5.94 7.86 5.44
C HIS A 397 -6.67 8.76 4.44
N SER A 398 -7.03 9.97 4.88
CA SER A 398 -7.55 11.01 4.00
C SER A 398 -6.57 11.38 2.89
N ASP A 399 -7.10 12.02 1.85
CA ASP A 399 -6.29 12.45 0.70
C ASP A 399 -5.12 13.37 1.11
N ALA A 400 -5.34 14.23 2.10
CA ALA A 400 -4.33 15.12 2.66
C ALA A 400 -3.19 14.35 3.35
N VAL A 401 -3.53 13.35 4.17
CA VAL A 401 -2.54 12.52 4.87
C VAL A 401 -1.76 11.65 3.89
N LEU A 402 -2.43 11.03 2.90
CA LEU A 402 -1.74 10.26 1.87
C LEU A 402 -0.80 11.13 1.03
N ASN A 403 -1.14 12.40 0.79
CA ASN A 403 -0.23 13.36 0.14
C ASN A 403 0.99 13.68 0.99
N GLN A 404 0.80 13.92 2.30
CA GLN A 404 1.90 14.15 3.26
C GLN A 404 2.84 12.94 3.34
N LEU A 405 2.28 11.73 3.42
CA LEU A 405 3.05 10.48 3.40
C LEU A 405 3.87 10.34 2.11
N ALA A 406 3.25 10.66 0.96
CA ALA A 406 3.93 10.59 -0.32
C ALA A 406 5.05 11.65 -0.47
N ASP A 407 4.89 12.84 0.12
CA ASP A 407 5.96 13.85 0.20
C ASP A 407 7.13 13.33 1.02
N GLY A 408 6.85 12.77 2.21
CA GLY A 408 7.89 12.21 3.07
C GLY A 408 8.62 10.99 2.48
N LEU A 409 7.96 10.17 1.68
CA LEU A 409 8.61 9.04 0.99
C LEU A 409 9.44 9.48 -0.23
N LEU A 410 9.23 10.69 -0.74
CA LEU A 410 10.00 11.26 -1.85
C LEU A 410 11.28 11.94 -1.37
N ASP A 411 11.27 12.57 -0.17
CA ASP A 411 12.43 13.28 0.45
C ASP A 411 13.54 12.32 0.88
#